data_76b9d4379969b7eaab0917ab6e0a93a5
#
_entry.id   76b9d4379969b7eaab0917ab6e0a93a5
#
_cell.length_a   1.000
_cell.length_b   1.000
_cell.length_c   1.000
_cell.angle_alpha   90.00
_cell.angle_beta   90.00
_cell.angle_gamma   90.00
#
_symmetry.space_group_name_H-M   'P 1'
#
loop_
_entity.id
_entity.type
_entity.pdbx_description
1 polymer ?
#
loop_
_entity_poly.entity_id
_entity_poly.type
_entity_poly.pdbx_seq_one_letter_code
_entity_poly.pdbx_strand_id
1 'polypeptide(L)'
;MRGQTTVDEAIVVERLVRRYGAVEAVAGISFSVPRGTIFGLLGRNGAGKTTTLECCIGIGRPTSGSIRVLGLDPTVRAGLARLRPRIGVQLQATSLPEKASVREVLELYAAYYGIPPRTAEMAERVGLEGKLERQIAQMSGGEQQRLALALALQHDPEVLFLDEPTAGMDAFGRRILWGEVERLRDAGKTIVLTTHYIEEAERLSDRICVVQRGRIVAEDTPANLVARYGGDATVSITADGFAPGAELERLGTWARTDGRWQLATSGEPGLALAEVVTHANALHATIGALDMHRPTLEDAFIAITGETIGDAQ
;
A
#
# COMPACT_ATOMS: atom_id res chain seq x y z
N MET A 1 30.63 -22.35 -4.31
CA MET A 1 29.23 -22.40 -4.77
C MET A 1 28.36 -22.04 -3.58
N ARG A 2 27.93 -20.80 -3.47
CA ARG A 2 26.96 -20.37 -2.44
C ARG A 2 25.59 -20.76 -2.97
N GLY A 3 24.86 -21.63 -2.25
CA GLY A 3 23.48 -21.98 -2.59
C GLY A 3 22.62 -20.72 -2.60
N GLN A 4 22.17 -20.33 -3.77
CA GLN A 4 21.05 -19.41 -3.89
C GLN A 4 19.83 -20.16 -3.35
N THR A 5 19.37 -19.77 -2.18
CA THR A 5 18.03 -20.12 -1.72
C THR A 5 17.10 -19.49 -2.76
N THR A 6 16.57 -20.29 -3.66
CA THR A 6 15.52 -19.81 -4.59
C THR A 6 14.32 -19.44 -3.74
N VAL A 7 14.10 -18.15 -3.56
CA VAL A 7 12.88 -17.64 -2.93
C VAL A 7 11.73 -18.15 -3.82
N ASP A 8 10.74 -18.84 -3.22
CA ASP A 8 9.58 -19.36 -3.96
C ASP A 8 8.66 -18.18 -4.30
N GLU A 9 8.79 -17.68 -5.53
CA GLU A 9 8.06 -16.53 -6.02
C GLU A 9 6.62 -16.91 -6.39
N ALA A 10 5.64 -16.24 -5.78
CA ALA A 10 4.23 -16.39 -6.15
C ALA A 10 3.90 -15.69 -7.46
N ILE A 11 4.55 -14.54 -7.70
CA ILE A 11 4.33 -13.73 -8.90
C ILE A 11 5.68 -13.30 -9.46
N VAL A 12 5.83 -13.39 -10.77
CA VAL A 12 6.98 -12.85 -11.52
C VAL A 12 6.45 -12.07 -12.71
N VAL A 13 6.86 -10.81 -12.81
CA VAL A 13 6.55 -9.91 -13.92
C VAL A 13 7.86 -9.44 -14.54
N GLU A 14 8.00 -9.60 -15.85
CA GLU A 14 9.22 -9.24 -16.58
C GLU A 14 8.93 -8.32 -17.75
N ARG A 15 9.46 -7.11 -17.68
CA ARG A 15 9.37 -6.08 -18.73
C ARG A 15 7.96 -5.87 -19.28
N LEU A 16 6.99 -5.87 -18.37
CA LEU A 16 5.58 -5.71 -18.71
C LEU A 16 5.33 -4.35 -19.37
N VAL A 17 4.78 -4.37 -20.57
CA VAL A 17 4.30 -3.18 -21.28
C VAL A 17 2.82 -3.33 -21.58
N ARG A 18 2.03 -2.28 -21.31
CA ARG A 18 0.62 -2.21 -21.72
C ARG A 18 0.33 -0.86 -22.34
N ARG A 19 -0.18 -0.88 -23.57
CA ARG A 19 -0.61 0.31 -24.33
C ARG A 19 -2.09 0.27 -24.63
N TYR A 20 -2.73 1.41 -24.56
CA TYR A 20 -4.09 1.68 -25.03
C TYR A 20 -4.02 2.75 -26.11
N GLY A 21 -4.01 2.34 -27.38
CA GLY A 21 -3.73 3.25 -28.49
C GLY A 21 -2.35 3.92 -28.35
N ALA A 22 -2.32 5.24 -28.27
CA ALA A 22 -1.09 6.02 -28.09
C ALA A 22 -0.61 6.10 -26.63
N VAL A 23 -1.44 5.73 -25.65
CA VAL A 23 -1.10 5.84 -24.23
C VAL A 23 -0.39 4.58 -23.76
N GLU A 24 0.82 4.73 -23.25
CA GLU A 24 1.60 3.66 -22.60
C GLU A 24 1.30 3.68 -21.09
N ALA A 25 0.31 2.89 -20.67
CA ALA A 25 -0.11 2.84 -19.27
C ALA A 25 0.90 2.10 -18.38
N VAL A 26 1.60 1.10 -18.93
CA VAL A 26 2.71 0.37 -18.28
C VAL A 26 3.88 0.31 -19.22
N ALA A 27 5.05 0.74 -18.76
CA ALA A 27 6.23 1.04 -19.58
C ALA A 27 7.47 0.21 -19.20
N GLY A 28 7.32 -1.12 -19.16
CA GLY A 28 8.44 -2.04 -18.91
C GLY A 28 8.65 -2.39 -17.45
N ILE A 29 7.57 -2.53 -16.66
CA ILE A 29 7.62 -2.91 -15.23
C ILE A 29 8.14 -4.35 -15.08
N SER A 30 9.07 -4.54 -14.13
CA SER A 30 9.56 -5.86 -13.71
C SER A 30 9.63 -5.91 -12.19
N PHE A 31 9.02 -6.94 -11.59
CA PHE A 31 9.09 -7.21 -10.15
C PHE A 31 8.79 -8.67 -9.86
N SER A 32 9.10 -9.11 -8.65
CA SER A 32 8.70 -10.42 -8.13
C SER A 32 8.08 -10.32 -6.74
N VAL A 33 7.16 -11.23 -6.43
CA VAL A 33 6.46 -11.27 -5.14
C VAL A 33 6.70 -12.62 -4.49
N PRO A 34 7.43 -12.67 -3.37
CA PRO A 34 7.61 -13.90 -2.61
C PRO A 34 6.29 -14.43 -2.06
N ARG A 35 6.19 -15.75 -1.87
CA ARG A 35 5.02 -16.35 -1.22
C ARG A 35 4.87 -15.87 0.22
N GLY A 36 3.62 -15.69 0.66
CA GLY A 36 3.28 -15.33 2.03
C GLY A 36 3.63 -13.90 2.42
N THR A 37 3.82 -13.01 1.43
CA THR A 37 4.13 -11.59 1.66
C THR A 37 3.04 -10.68 1.12
N ILE A 38 2.99 -9.46 1.65
CA ILE A 38 2.18 -8.36 1.11
C ILE A 38 3.09 -7.46 0.26
N PHE A 39 2.75 -7.33 -1.02
CA PHE A 39 3.45 -6.47 -1.97
C PHE A 39 2.57 -5.28 -2.36
N GLY A 40 3.00 -4.08 -2.02
CA GLY A 40 2.28 -2.84 -2.30
C GLY A 40 2.75 -2.16 -3.59
N LEU A 41 1.82 -1.88 -4.49
CA LEU A 41 2.03 -0.97 -5.63
C LEU A 41 1.55 0.42 -5.23
N LEU A 42 2.45 1.31 -4.84
CA LEU A 42 2.17 2.67 -4.38
C LEU A 42 2.38 3.68 -5.51
N GLY A 43 1.45 4.60 -5.69
CA GLY A 43 1.58 5.67 -6.68
C GLY A 43 0.27 6.45 -6.87
N ARG A 44 0.34 7.59 -7.56
CA ARG A 44 -0.85 8.42 -7.85
C ARG A 44 -1.82 7.72 -8.80
N ASN A 45 -3.03 8.28 -8.91
CA ASN A 45 -4.01 7.83 -9.90
C ASN A 45 -3.43 7.99 -11.32
N GLY A 46 -3.64 6.97 -12.16
CA GLY A 46 -3.07 6.95 -13.50
C GLY A 46 -1.59 6.52 -13.59
N ALA A 47 -0.93 6.17 -12.48
CA ALA A 47 0.46 5.69 -12.51
C ALA A 47 0.67 4.32 -13.19
N GLY A 48 -0.41 3.55 -13.45
CA GLY A 48 -0.37 2.24 -14.08
C GLY A 48 -0.56 1.06 -13.13
N LYS A 49 -0.91 1.30 -11.85
CA LYS A 49 -1.09 0.28 -10.80
C LYS A 49 -2.19 -0.73 -11.16
N THR A 50 -3.44 -0.24 -11.34
CA THR A 50 -4.60 -1.04 -11.74
C THR A 50 -4.33 -1.81 -13.02
N THR A 51 -3.76 -1.18 -14.05
CA THR A 51 -3.41 -1.82 -15.31
C THR A 51 -2.40 -2.96 -15.12
N THR A 52 -1.41 -2.78 -14.23
CA THR A 52 -0.44 -3.84 -13.89
C THR A 52 -1.15 -5.01 -13.21
N LEU A 53 -2.01 -4.73 -12.23
CA LEU A 53 -2.80 -5.74 -11.53
C LEU A 53 -3.74 -6.49 -12.49
N GLU A 54 -4.48 -5.77 -13.36
CA GLU A 54 -5.35 -6.36 -14.39
C GLU A 54 -4.61 -7.33 -15.32
N CYS A 55 -3.36 -7.02 -15.68
CA CYS A 55 -2.53 -7.93 -16.46
C CYS A 55 -2.19 -9.20 -15.66
N CYS A 56 -1.87 -9.08 -14.35
CA CYS A 56 -1.55 -10.23 -13.49
C CYS A 56 -2.73 -11.17 -13.29
N ILE A 57 -3.97 -10.67 -13.27
CA ILE A 57 -5.19 -11.49 -13.11
C ILE A 57 -5.79 -11.97 -14.44
N GLY A 58 -5.18 -11.60 -15.57
CA GLY A 58 -5.59 -12.05 -16.91
C GLY A 58 -6.83 -11.33 -17.48
N ILE A 59 -7.24 -10.18 -16.92
CA ILE A 59 -8.25 -9.28 -17.49
C ILE A 59 -7.60 -8.41 -18.58
N GLY A 60 -6.43 -7.83 -18.27
CA GLY A 60 -5.62 -7.06 -19.20
C GLY A 60 -4.68 -7.96 -20.01
N ARG A 61 -4.55 -7.71 -21.34
CA ARG A 61 -3.54 -8.40 -22.14
C ARG A 61 -2.29 -7.51 -22.25
N PRO A 62 -1.09 -7.98 -21.85
CA PRO A 62 0.16 -7.28 -22.11
C PRO A 62 0.35 -6.97 -23.60
N THR A 63 0.94 -5.81 -23.89
CA THR A 63 1.45 -5.51 -25.25
C THR A 63 2.77 -6.24 -25.49
N SER A 64 3.61 -6.34 -24.45
CA SER A 64 4.83 -7.15 -24.42
C SER A 64 5.24 -7.46 -22.97
N GLY A 65 6.27 -8.29 -22.81
CA GLY A 65 6.70 -8.78 -21.51
C GLY A 65 6.05 -10.12 -21.14
N SER A 66 6.36 -10.62 -19.95
CA SER A 66 5.83 -11.89 -19.45
C SER A 66 5.32 -11.77 -18.01
N ILE A 67 4.32 -12.58 -17.68
CA ILE A 67 3.74 -12.66 -16.34
C ILE A 67 3.57 -14.13 -15.97
N ARG A 68 3.98 -14.46 -14.75
CA ARG A 68 3.67 -15.75 -14.12
C ARG A 68 3.08 -15.51 -12.75
N VAL A 69 1.94 -16.14 -12.49
CA VAL A 69 1.27 -16.16 -11.18
C VAL A 69 1.14 -17.61 -10.76
N LEU A 70 1.70 -17.97 -9.62
CA LEU A 70 1.78 -19.38 -9.16
C LEU A 70 2.36 -20.33 -10.24
N GLY A 71 3.35 -19.82 -11.01
CA GLY A 71 3.97 -20.53 -12.12
C GLY A 71 3.13 -20.64 -13.41
N LEU A 72 1.91 -20.07 -13.42
CA LEU A 72 0.98 -20.11 -14.54
C LEU A 72 0.97 -18.77 -15.29
N ASP A 73 0.80 -18.81 -16.61
CA ASP A 73 0.66 -17.63 -17.45
C ASP A 73 -0.83 -17.22 -17.52
N PRO A 74 -1.22 -16.04 -16.95
CA PRO A 74 -2.60 -15.59 -16.95
C PRO A 74 -3.09 -15.11 -18.33
N THR A 75 -2.20 -14.91 -19.30
CA THR A 75 -2.55 -14.47 -20.67
C THR A 75 -3.01 -15.62 -21.55
N VAL A 76 -2.71 -16.85 -21.15
CA VAL A 76 -3.08 -18.08 -21.86
C VAL A 76 -4.34 -18.68 -21.24
N ARG A 77 -5.34 -19.00 -22.08
CA ARG A 77 -6.64 -19.54 -21.60
C ARG A 77 -6.50 -20.72 -20.64
N ALA A 78 -5.63 -21.67 -20.94
CA ALA A 78 -5.41 -22.85 -20.09
C ALA A 78 -4.74 -22.48 -18.75
N GLY A 79 -3.80 -21.53 -18.76
CA GLY A 79 -3.16 -21.00 -17.56
C GLY A 79 -4.17 -20.26 -16.68
N LEU A 80 -4.94 -19.35 -17.28
CA LEU A 80 -5.98 -18.59 -16.56
C LEU A 80 -7.06 -19.48 -15.96
N ALA A 81 -7.52 -20.54 -16.67
CA ALA A 81 -8.51 -21.47 -16.15
C ALA A 81 -8.02 -22.21 -14.88
N ARG A 82 -6.72 -22.54 -14.82
CA ARG A 82 -6.08 -23.16 -13.65
C ARG A 82 -5.80 -22.17 -12.54
N LEU A 83 -5.61 -20.89 -12.88
CA LEU A 83 -5.28 -19.83 -11.95
C LEU A 83 -6.51 -19.32 -11.18
N ARG A 84 -7.66 -19.15 -11.87
CA ARG A 84 -8.89 -18.58 -11.29
C ARG A 84 -9.32 -19.18 -9.93
N PRO A 85 -9.32 -20.51 -9.71
CA PRO A 85 -9.70 -21.08 -8.42
C PRO A 85 -8.63 -20.87 -7.32
N ARG A 86 -7.47 -20.32 -7.64
CA ARG A 86 -6.35 -20.15 -6.72
C ARG A 86 -6.09 -18.68 -6.37
N ILE A 87 -6.77 -17.74 -7.05
CA ILE A 87 -6.63 -16.29 -6.81
C ILE A 87 -7.96 -15.70 -6.39
N GLY A 88 -7.90 -14.79 -5.40
CA GLY A 88 -8.99 -13.89 -5.04
C GLY A 88 -8.73 -12.50 -5.62
N VAL A 89 -9.77 -11.83 -6.08
CA VAL A 89 -9.64 -10.50 -6.71
C VAL A 89 -10.71 -9.57 -6.16
N GLN A 90 -10.26 -8.43 -5.64
CA GLN A 90 -11.11 -7.28 -5.34
C GLN A 90 -10.70 -6.15 -6.28
N LEU A 91 -11.59 -5.78 -7.20
CA LEU A 91 -11.38 -4.64 -8.10
C LEU A 91 -11.94 -3.35 -7.46
N GLN A 92 -11.41 -2.21 -7.88
CA GLN A 92 -11.83 -0.88 -7.42
C GLN A 92 -13.34 -0.65 -7.62
N ALA A 93 -13.89 -1.07 -8.78
CA ALA A 93 -15.31 -1.04 -9.07
C ALA A 93 -15.85 -2.46 -9.17
N THR A 94 -16.60 -2.90 -8.17
CA THR A 94 -17.29 -4.18 -8.18
C THR A 94 -18.78 -3.94 -8.36
N SER A 95 -19.32 -4.33 -9.54
CA SER A 95 -20.76 -4.22 -9.82
C SER A 95 -21.47 -5.44 -9.22
N LEU A 96 -22.17 -5.25 -8.11
CA LEU A 96 -22.96 -6.29 -7.46
C LEU A 96 -24.45 -6.10 -7.76
N PRO A 97 -25.29 -7.16 -7.75
CA PRO A 97 -26.71 -7.07 -7.97
C PRO A 97 -27.38 -6.23 -6.88
N GLU A 98 -27.83 -5.03 -7.19
CA GLU A 98 -28.34 -4.04 -6.22
C GLU A 98 -29.50 -4.54 -5.35
N LYS A 99 -30.37 -5.40 -5.91
CA LYS A 99 -31.57 -5.96 -5.22
C LYS A 99 -31.26 -7.19 -4.38
N ALA A 100 -30.10 -7.81 -4.58
CA ALA A 100 -29.70 -8.97 -3.80
C ALA A 100 -29.26 -8.56 -2.40
N SER A 101 -29.48 -9.43 -1.42
CA SER A 101 -28.95 -9.30 -0.06
C SER A 101 -27.48 -9.72 0.00
N VAL A 102 -26.79 -9.31 1.07
CA VAL A 102 -25.43 -9.75 1.36
C VAL A 102 -25.34 -11.28 1.39
N ARG A 103 -26.32 -11.95 2.02
CA ARG A 103 -26.43 -13.41 2.06
C ARG A 103 -26.49 -14.01 0.66
N GLU A 104 -27.42 -13.55 -0.16
CA GLU A 104 -27.63 -14.09 -1.50
C GLU A 104 -26.39 -13.95 -2.37
N VAL A 105 -25.67 -12.83 -2.27
CA VAL A 105 -24.45 -12.63 -3.05
C VAL A 105 -23.31 -13.54 -2.54
N LEU A 106 -23.15 -13.72 -1.22
CA LEU A 106 -22.17 -14.65 -0.67
C LEU A 106 -22.48 -16.10 -1.07
N GLU A 107 -23.73 -16.53 -1.02
CA GLU A 107 -24.16 -17.87 -1.44
C GLU A 107 -23.99 -18.09 -2.95
N LEU A 108 -24.28 -17.06 -3.77
CA LEU A 108 -24.07 -17.10 -5.22
C LEU A 108 -22.60 -17.34 -5.57
N TYR A 109 -21.68 -16.63 -4.90
CA TYR A 109 -20.25 -16.80 -5.15
C TYR A 109 -19.74 -18.16 -4.65
N ALA A 110 -20.23 -18.66 -3.51
CA ALA A 110 -19.94 -20.02 -3.06
C ALA A 110 -20.38 -21.07 -4.09
N ALA A 111 -21.59 -20.91 -4.62
CA ALA A 111 -22.12 -21.78 -5.67
C ALA A 111 -21.30 -21.69 -6.98
N TYR A 112 -20.86 -20.49 -7.36
CA TYR A 112 -20.00 -20.28 -8.52
C TYR A 112 -18.67 -21.06 -8.43
N TYR A 113 -18.08 -21.11 -7.22
CA TYR A 113 -16.86 -21.89 -6.97
C TYR A 113 -17.14 -23.36 -6.64
N GLY A 114 -18.40 -23.80 -6.55
CA GLY A 114 -18.78 -25.17 -6.21
C GLY A 114 -18.42 -25.57 -4.79
N ILE A 115 -18.43 -24.63 -3.85
CA ILE A 115 -18.09 -24.84 -2.44
C ILE A 115 -19.32 -24.63 -1.54
N PRO A 116 -19.35 -25.24 -0.35
CA PRO A 116 -20.37 -24.94 0.65
C PRO A 116 -20.35 -23.48 1.05
N PRO A 117 -21.51 -22.82 1.24
CA PRO A 117 -21.56 -21.42 1.65
C PRO A 117 -21.04 -21.25 3.09
N ARG A 118 -20.11 -20.31 3.26
CA ARG A 118 -19.55 -19.89 4.56
C ARG A 118 -20.04 -18.49 4.94
N THR A 119 -21.32 -18.24 4.69
CA THR A 119 -21.91 -16.89 4.70
C THR A 119 -21.70 -16.14 6.00
N ALA A 120 -21.99 -16.79 7.16
CA ALA A 120 -21.81 -16.14 8.46
C ALA A 120 -20.34 -15.82 8.74
N GLU A 121 -19.44 -16.79 8.51
CA GLU A 121 -18.00 -16.61 8.68
C GLU A 121 -17.45 -15.48 7.80
N MET A 122 -17.80 -15.47 6.51
CA MET A 122 -17.33 -14.43 5.60
C MET A 122 -17.84 -13.04 5.98
N ALA A 123 -19.08 -12.94 6.44
CA ALA A 123 -19.63 -11.68 6.92
C ALA A 123 -18.94 -11.19 8.20
N GLU A 124 -18.66 -12.08 9.15
CA GLU A 124 -17.94 -11.77 10.40
C GLU A 124 -16.52 -11.26 10.11
N ARG A 125 -15.79 -11.93 9.23
CA ARG A 125 -14.43 -11.55 8.85
C ARG A 125 -14.29 -10.10 8.36
N VAL A 126 -15.34 -9.56 7.76
CA VAL A 126 -15.34 -8.20 7.18
C VAL A 126 -16.27 -7.23 7.93
N GLY A 127 -16.79 -7.61 9.11
CA GLY A 127 -17.65 -6.77 9.95
C GLY A 127 -19.02 -6.47 9.31
N LEU A 128 -19.65 -7.48 8.71
CA LEU A 128 -20.98 -7.42 8.09
C LEU A 128 -21.97 -8.43 8.69
N GLU A 129 -21.67 -9.05 9.83
CA GLU A 129 -22.47 -10.10 10.46
C GLU A 129 -23.91 -9.69 10.74
N GLY A 130 -24.14 -8.43 11.13
CA GLY A 130 -25.48 -7.87 11.36
C GLY A 130 -26.22 -7.41 10.11
N LYS A 131 -25.67 -7.64 8.90
CA LYS A 131 -26.17 -7.05 7.64
C LYS A 131 -26.49 -8.07 6.56
N LEU A 132 -26.55 -9.35 6.91
CA LEU A 132 -26.76 -10.44 5.94
C LEU A 132 -28.01 -10.29 5.09
N GLU A 133 -29.11 -9.79 5.67
CA GLU A 133 -30.38 -9.61 4.98
C GLU A 133 -30.52 -8.22 4.29
N ARG A 134 -29.50 -7.36 4.44
CA ARG A 134 -29.51 -6.02 3.84
C ARG A 134 -29.23 -6.11 2.34
N GLN A 135 -30.00 -5.37 1.55
CA GLN A 135 -29.76 -5.27 0.10
C GLN A 135 -28.51 -4.46 -0.22
N ILE A 136 -27.81 -4.82 -1.29
CA ILE A 136 -26.58 -4.17 -1.74
C ILE A 136 -26.81 -2.66 -2.01
N ALA A 137 -27.93 -2.30 -2.61
CA ALA A 137 -28.30 -0.89 -2.87
C ALA A 137 -28.40 -0.03 -1.60
N GLN A 138 -28.56 -0.65 -0.42
CA GLN A 138 -28.68 0.04 0.85
C GLN A 138 -27.34 0.12 1.62
N MET A 139 -26.29 -0.47 1.08
CA MET A 139 -24.97 -0.49 1.69
C MET A 139 -24.18 0.78 1.33
N SER A 140 -23.38 1.27 2.28
CA SER A 140 -22.38 2.30 1.98
C SER A 140 -21.27 1.75 1.05
N GLY A 141 -20.56 2.64 0.36
CA GLY A 141 -19.43 2.23 -0.48
C GLY A 141 -18.39 1.40 0.28
N GLY A 142 -18.04 1.79 1.51
CA GLY A 142 -17.11 1.04 2.35
C GLY A 142 -17.65 -0.34 2.77
N GLU A 143 -18.96 -0.49 2.98
CA GLU A 143 -19.58 -1.81 3.23
C GLU A 143 -19.53 -2.69 1.99
N GLN A 144 -19.75 -2.12 0.80
CA GLN A 144 -19.65 -2.85 -0.47
C GLN A 144 -18.21 -3.29 -0.75
N GLN A 145 -17.21 -2.46 -0.43
CA GLN A 145 -15.80 -2.83 -0.55
C GLN A 145 -15.44 -3.99 0.40
N ARG A 146 -15.92 -3.97 1.66
CA ARG A 146 -15.71 -5.09 2.59
C ARG A 146 -16.41 -6.36 2.12
N LEU A 147 -17.61 -6.26 1.55
CA LEU A 147 -18.26 -7.39 0.93
C LEU A 147 -17.47 -7.93 -0.26
N ALA A 148 -16.92 -7.06 -1.13
CA ALA A 148 -16.07 -7.47 -2.25
C ALA A 148 -14.84 -8.26 -1.77
N LEU A 149 -14.22 -7.86 -0.65
CA LEU A 149 -13.15 -8.64 -0.03
C LEU A 149 -13.67 -10.03 0.42
N ALA A 150 -14.81 -10.10 1.11
CA ALA A 150 -15.41 -11.38 1.53
C ALA A 150 -15.65 -12.32 0.34
N LEU A 151 -16.12 -11.78 -0.79
CA LEU A 151 -16.33 -12.55 -2.02
C LEU A 151 -15.01 -13.08 -2.61
N ALA A 152 -13.96 -12.26 -2.56
CA ALA A 152 -12.63 -12.66 -3.02
C ALA A 152 -12.01 -13.77 -2.14
N LEU A 153 -12.47 -13.91 -0.89
CA LEU A 153 -11.97 -14.89 0.07
C LEU A 153 -12.76 -16.22 0.10
N GLN A 154 -13.92 -16.29 -0.53
CA GLN A 154 -14.85 -17.41 -0.43
C GLN A 154 -14.22 -18.80 -0.67
N HIS A 155 -13.34 -18.89 -1.66
CA HIS A 155 -12.75 -20.15 -2.12
C HIS A 155 -11.33 -20.39 -1.56
N ASP A 156 -10.95 -19.65 -0.51
CA ASP A 156 -9.66 -19.75 0.18
C ASP A 156 -8.43 -19.64 -0.75
N PRO A 157 -8.28 -18.53 -1.50
CA PRO A 157 -7.23 -18.40 -2.50
C PRO A 157 -5.82 -18.43 -1.91
N GLU A 158 -4.82 -18.79 -2.74
CA GLU A 158 -3.40 -18.73 -2.39
C GLU A 158 -2.85 -17.30 -2.55
N VAL A 159 -3.36 -16.55 -3.54
CA VAL A 159 -2.96 -15.18 -3.84
C VAL A 159 -4.18 -14.27 -3.90
N LEU A 160 -4.09 -13.10 -3.26
CA LEU A 160 -5.09 -12.05 -3.36
C LEU A 160 -4.56 -10.85 -4.14
N PHE A 161 -5.41 -10.30 -4.98
CA PHE A 161 -5.19 -9.04 -5.67
C PHE A 161 -6.24 -8.03 -5.21
N LEU A 162 -5.79 -6.93 -4.60
CA LEU A 162 -6.64 -5.91 -4.01
C LEU A 162 -6.36 -4.57 -4.70
N ASP A 163 -7.32 -4.07 -5.47
CA ASP A 163 -7.18 -2.80 -6.19
C ASP A 163 -7.84 -1.67 -5.40
N GLU A 164 -7.03 -0.82 -4.77
CA GLU A 164 -7.43 0.29 -3.90
C GLU A 164 -8.48 -0.12 -2.85
N PRO A 165 -8.19 -1.14 -2.03
CA PRO A 165 -9.20 -1.84 -1.24
C PRO A 165 -9.90 -0.96 -0.19
N THR A 166 -9.28 0.14 0.24
CA THR A 166 -9.85 1.05 1.26
C THR A 166 -10.38 2.36 0.70
N ALA A 167 -10.41 2.52 -0.63
CA ALA A 167 -10.91 3.75 -1.24
C ALA A 167 -12.37 4.04 -0.82
N GLY A 168 -12.61 5.27 -0.37
CA GLY A 168 -13.94 5.71 0.08
C GLY A 168 -14.40 5.14 1.43
N MET A 169 -13.53 4.43 2.18
CA MET A 169 -13.87 3.95 3.53
C MET A 169 -13.59 5.00 4.61
N ASP A 170 -14.41 4.97 5.65
CA ASP A 170 -14.10 5.64 6.91
C ASP A 170 -12.96 4.95 7.67
N ALA A 171 -12.44 5.60 8.71
CA ALA A 171 -11.33 5.09 9.50
C ALA A 171 -11.64 3.73 10.18
N PHE A 172 -12.89 3.48 10.54
CA PHE A 172 -13.31 2.23 11.15
C PHE A 172 -13.30 1.09 10.14
N GLY A 173 -13.89 1.30 8.95
CA GLY A 173 -13.90 0.34 7.85
C GLY A 173 -12.48 -0.03 7.40
N ARG A 174 -11.58 0.96 7.28
CA ARG A 174 -10.17 0.72 6.95
C ARG A 174 -9.48 -0.20 7.96
N ARG A 175 -9.69 0.03 9.27
CA ARG A 175 -9.08 -0.82 10.32
C ARG A 175 -9.53 -2.27 10.24
N ILE A 176 -10.82 -2.52 9.97
CA ILE A 176 -11.36 -3.89 9.79
C ILE A 176 -10.66 -4.56 8.61
N LEU A 177 -10.60 -3.87 7.46
CA LEU A 177 -9.99 -4.41 6.25
C LEU A 177 -8.50 -4.68 6.46
N TRP A 178 -7.75 -3.74 7.04
CA TRP A 178 -6.33 -3.91 7.33
C TRP A 178 -6.07 -5.10 8.27
N GLY A 179 -6.87 -5.23 9.34
CA GLY A 179 -6.76 -6.38 10.24
C GLY A 179 -7.00 -7.73 9.54
N GLU A 180 -7.93 -7.77 8.59
CA GLU A 180 -8.18 -8.97 7.79
C GLU A 180 -7.01 -9.27 6.82
N VAL A 181 -6.46 -8.25 6.17
CA VAL A 181 -5.29 -8.40 5.28
C VAL A 181 -4.06 -8.88 6.06
N GLU A 182 -3.79 -8.31 7.25
CA GLU A 182 -2.71 -8.74 8.14
C GLU A 182 -2.90 -10.21 8.56
N ARG A 183 -4.12 -10.60 8.94
CA ARG A 183 -4.46 -11.98 9.32
C ARG A 183 -4.26 -12.97 8.16
N LEU A 184 -4.58 -12.58 6.95
CA LEU A 184 -4.37 -13.39 5.75
C LEU A 184 -2.88 -13.60 5.46
N ARG A 185 -2.04 -12.57 5.59
CA ARG A 185 -0.59 -12.70 5.49
C ARG A 185 -0.06 -13.68 6.53
N ASP A 186 -0.49 -13.53 7.80
CA ASP A 186 -0.04 -14.37 8.90
C ASP A 186 -0.48 -15.85 8.72
N ALA A 187 -1.56 -16.07 7.95
CA ALA A 187 -1.99 -17.39 7.48
C ALA A 187 -1.21 -17.89 6.24
N GLY A 188 -0.17 -17.17 5.78
CA GLY A 188 0.69 -17.55 4.66
C GLY A 188 0.13 -17.22 3.28
N LYS A 189 -0.93 -16.41 3.18
CA LYS A 189 -1.44 -15.95 1.88
C LYS A 189 -0.53 -14.88 1.28
N THR A 190 -0.39 -14.89 -0.04
CA THR A 190 0.33 -13.83 -0.77
C THR A 190 -0.68 -12.76 -1.18
N ILE A 191 -0.32 -11.50 -1.01
CA ILE A 191 -1.23 -10.38 -1.30
C ILE A 191 -0.51 -9.35 -2.15
N VAL A 192 -1.14 -8.92 -3.24
CA VAL A 192 -0.73 -7.74 -4.01
C VAL A 192 -1.81 -6.70 -3.85
N LEU A 193 -1.45 -5.54 -3.34
CA LEU A 193 -2.38 -4.42 -3.22
C LEU A 193 -1.90 -3.22 -4.01
N THR A 194 -2.83 -2.50 -4.61
CA THR A 194 -2.57 -1.18 -5.16
C THR A 194 -3.14 -0.14 -4.20
N THR A 195 -2.43 0.95 -4.04
CA THR A 195 -2.92 2.05 -3.22
C THR A 195 -2.29 3.38 -3.64
N HIS A 196 -3.00 4.46 -3.35
CA HIS A 196 -2.44 5.81 -3.36
C HIS A 196 -2.34 6.37 -1.92
N TYR A 197 -2.71 5.60 -0.90
CA TYR A 197 -2.58 5.98 0.51
C TYR A 197 -1.24 5.47 1.06
N ILE A 198 -0.37 6.40 1.48
CA ILE A 198 0.95 6.08 2.03
C ILE A 198 0.83 5.28 3.32
N GLU A 199 -0.09 5.68 4.22
CA GLU A 199 -0.35 4.98 5.48
C GLU A 199 -0.71 3.50 5.28
N GLU A 200 -1.53 3.20 4.25
CA GLU A 200 -1.89 1.83 3.90
C GLU A 200 -0.69 1.02 3.41
N ALA A 201 0.09 1.61 2.49
CA ALA A 201 1.30 0.97 1.97
C ALA A 201 2.32 0.70 3.08
N GLU A 202 2.58 1.69 3.95
CA GLU A 202 3.54 1.59 5.06
C GLU A 202 3.13 0.53 6.07
N ARG A 203 1.83 0.49 6.42
CA ARG A 203 1.30 -0.43 7.43
C ARG A 203 1.25 -1.87 6.97
N LEU A 204 0.79 -2.10 5.74
CA LEU A 204 0.46 -3.45 5.28
C LEU A 204 1.59 -4.13 4.54
N SER A 205 2.40 -3.37 3.80
CA SER A 205 3.31 -3.99 2.82
C SER A 205 4.63 -4.41 3.43
N ASP A 206 5.05 -5.64 3.17
CA ASP A 206 6.40 -6.11 3.45
C ASP A 206 7.42 -5.48 2.47
N ARG A 207 6.99 -5.25 1.23
CA ARG A 207 7.73 -4.51 0.19
C ARG A 207 6.81 -3.58 -0.55
N ILE A 208 7.33 -2.40 -0.90
CA ILE A 208 6.64 -1.38 -1.67
C ILE A 208 7.37 -1.16 -2.99
N CYS A 209 6.61 -1.18 -4.06
CA CYS A 209 7.03 -0.77 -5.38
C CYS A 209 6.37 0.59 -5.69
N VAL A 210 7.17 1.64 -5.76
CA VAL A 210 6.70 2.99 -6.13
C VAL A 210 6.60 3.08 -7.63
N VAL A 211 5.38 3.32 -8.11
CA VAL A 211 5.05 3.39 -9.55
C VAL A 211 4.75 4.83 -9.95
N GLN A 212 5.43 5.33 -10.97
CA GLN A 212 5.20 6.64 -11.56
C GLN A 212 5.22 6.54 -13.08
N ARG A 213 4.17 7.06 -13.76
CA ARG A 213 4.08 7.09 -15.24
C ARG A 213 4.37 5.74 -15.90
N GLY A 214 3.80 4.67 -15.35
CA GLY A 214 3.96 3.32 -15.87
C GLY A 214 5.31 2.66 -15.60
N ARG A 215 6.16 3.23 -14.76
CA ARG A 215 7.50 2.71 -14.42
C ARG A 215 7.66 2.53 -12.94
N ILE A 216 8.47 1.55 -12.54
CA ILE A 216 8.96 1.44 -11.18
C ILE A 216 10.09 2.44 -11.00
N VAL A 217 9.96 3.33 -10.02
CA VAL A 217 10.98 4.35 -9.68
C VAL A 217 11.75 4.01 -8.41
N ALA A 218 11.16 3.20 -7.52
CA ALA A 218 11.83 2.62 -6.36
C ALA A 218 11.12 1.34 -5.92
N GLU A 219 11.87 0.40 -5.33
CA GLU A 219 11.32 -0.82 -4.73
C GLU A 219 12.19 -1.22 -3.54
N ASP A 220 11.59 -1.29 -2.35
CA ASP A 220 12.23 -1.84 -1.14
C ASP A 220 11.18 -2.07 -0.02
N THR A 221 11.64 -2.44 1.19
CA THR A 221 10.81 -2.39 2.39
C THR A 221 10.46 -0.94 2.74
N PRO A 222 9.33 -0.67 3.42
CA PRO A 222 8.98 0.69 3.87
C PRO A 222 10.15 1.36 4.62
N ALA A 223 10.75 0.66 5.57
CA ALA A 223 11.86 1.18 6.38
C ALA A 223 13.11 1.55 5.53
N ASN A 224 13.44 0.72 4.53
CA ASN A 224 14.58 1.00 3.64
C ASN A 224 14.30 2.18 2.70
N LEU A 225 13.06 2.34 2.22
CA LEU A 225 12.66 3.51 1.42
C LEU A 225 12.80 4.79 2.23
N VAL A 226 12.33 4.79 3.48
CA VAL A 226 12.49 5.94 4.40
C VAL A 226 13.98 6.22 4.66
N ALA A 227 14.78 5.20 5.01
CA ALA A 227 16.20 5.38 5.29
C ALA A 227 17.00 5.91 4.09
N ARG A 228 16.60 5.55 2.87
CA ARG A 228 17.31 5.92 1.64
C ARG A 228 16.89 7.25 1.05
N TYR A 229 15.61 7.61 1.20
CA TYR A 229 15.03 8.75 0.49
C TYR A 229 14.34 9.76 1.40
N GLY A 230 14.05 9.42 2.67
CA GLY A 230 13.30 10.29 3.58
C GLY A 230 14.08 11.52 4.09
N GLY A 231 15.41 11.54 3.86
CA GLY A 231 16.26 12.62 4.34
C GLY A 231 16.61 12.52 5.82
N ASP A 232 17.14 13.61 6.37
CA ASP A 232 17.54 13.70 7.77
C ASP A 232 16.33 14.03 8.67
N ALA A 233 16.38 13.57 9.92
CA ALA A 233 15.43 14.03 10.92
C ALA A 233 15.65 15.53 11.22
N THR A 234 14.57 16.24 11.53
CA THR A 234 14.66 17.66 11.85
C THR A 234 14.17 17.98 13.25
N VAL A 235 14.89 18.86 13.94
CA VAL A 235 14.46 19.49 15.20
C VAL A 235 14.26 20.97 14.93
N SER A 236 13.07 21.47 15.21
CA SER A 236 12.71 22.87 14.98
C SER A 236 12.40 23.57 16.28
N ILE A 237 12.93 24.78 16.45
CA ILE A 237 12.66 25.61 17.61
C ILE A 237 12.31 27.05 17.18
N THR A 238 11.23 27.56 17.76
CA THR A 238 10.92 29.00 17.76
C THR A 238 11.07 29.50 19.18
N ALA A 239 12.02 30.36 19.41
CA ALA A 239 12.27 30.92 20.76
C ALA A 239 12.87 32.30 20.64
N ASP A 240 12.42 33.20 21.54
CA ASP A 240 13.00 34.51 21.70
C ASP A 240 14.32 34.42 22.49
N GLY A 241 15.38 35.06 21.98
CA GLY A 241 16.70 34.99 22.58
C GLY A 241 17.50 33.70 22.28
N PHE A 242 17.02 32.84 21.37
CA PHE A 242 17.73 31.62 20.95
C PHE A 242 18.56 31.87 19.68
N ALA A 243 19.77 31.35 19.70
CA ALA A 243 20.60 31.13 18.52
C ALA A 243 21.42 29.84 18.75
N PRO A 244 21.63 29.01 17.73
CA PRO A 244 22.50 27.83 17.88
C PRO A 244 23.93 28.27 18.17
N GLY A 245 24.54 27.71 19.23
CA GLY A 245 25.95 27.92 19.58
C GLY A 245 26.86 26.86 18.93
N ALA A 246 28.16 27.08 18.99
CA ALA A 246 29.15 26.17 18.43
C ALA A 246 29.03 24.71 18.93
N GLU A 247 28.55 24.53 20.16
CA GLU A 247 28.28 23.21 20.74
C GLU A 247 27.14 22.45 20.04
N LEU A 248 26.20 23.16 19.40
CA LEU A 248 25.09 22.56 18.65
C LEU A 248 25.43 22.32 17.17
N GLU A 249 26.50 22.93 16.65
CA GLU A 249 26.92 22.74 15.24
C GLU A 249 27.30 21.28 14.94
N ARG A 250 27.81 20.55 15.96
CA ARG A 250 28.14 19.13 15.83
C ARG A 250 26.92 18.20 15.64
N LEU A 251 25.71 18.67 15.95
CA LEU A 251 24.49 17.88 15.85
C LEU A 251 23.99 17.78 14.41
N GLY A 252 24.39 18.69 13.52
CA GLY A 252 23.99 18.73 12.13
C GLY A 252 23.97 20.13 11.54
N THR A 253 23.19 20.30 10.48
CA THR A 253 23.09 21.55 9.73
C THR A 253 21.94 22.42 10.24
N TRP A 254 22.24 23.65 10.57
CA TRP A 254 21.27 24.63 11.04
C TRP A 254 20.82 25.55 9.91
N ALA A 255 19.52 25.80 9.83
CA ALA A 255 18.90 26.80 8.97
C ALA A 255 17.89 27.64 9.75
N ARG A 256 17.62 28.88 9.29
CA ARG A 256 16.55 29.71 9.84
C ARG A 256 15.56 30.08 8.76
N THR A 257 14.31 29.70 8.97
CA THR A 257 13.21 29.95 8.03
C THR A 257 12.03 30.53 8.80
N ASP A 258 11.49 31.65 8.37
CA ASP A 258 10.31 32.31 8.97
C ASP A 258 10.41 32.51 10.50
N GLY A 259 11.61 32.89 10.97
CA GLY A 259 11.85 33.10 12.41
C GLY A 259 12.07 31.85 13.24
N ARG A 260 11.98 30.65 12.64
CA ARG A 260 12.17 29.34 13.25
C ARG A 260 13.56 28.80 12.92
N TRP A 261 14.28 28.32 13.92
CA TRP A 261 15.50 27.57 13.71
C TRP A 261 15.21 26.12 13.45
N GLN A 262 15.88 25.52 12.47
CA GLN A 262 15.76 24.10 12.10
C GLN A 262 17.14 23.48 12.08
N LEU A 263 17.28 22.36 12.78
CA LEU A 263 18.44 21.48 12.76
C LEU A 263 18.08 20.23 11.93
N ALA A 264 18.78 20.01 10.83
CA ALA A 264 18.78 18.72 10.13
C ALA A 264 19.88 17.85 10.75
N THR A 265 19.50 16.67 11.28
CA THR A 265 20.43 15.78 11.97
C THR A 265 20.31 14.34 11.48
N SER A 266 21.44 13.72 11.18
CA SER A 266 21.55 12.28 10.90
C SER A 266 21.72 11.42 12.16
N GLY A 267 21.87 12.09 13.34
CA GLY A 267 21.97 11.43 14.65
C GLY A 267 20.60 11.08 15.24
N GLU A 268 20.58 10.65 16.50
CA GLU A 268 19.32 10.37 17.23
C GLU A 268 18.59 11.70 17.51
N PRO A 269 17.44 11.95 16.90
CA PRO A 269 16.79 13.26 16.98
C PRO A 269 16.27 13.60 18.38
N GLY A 270 15.96 12.59 19.20
CA GLY A 270 15.57 12.81 20.59
C GLY A 270 16.72 13.34 21.44
N LEU A 271 17.95 12.89 21.20
CA LEU A 271 19.15 13.43 21.87
C LEU A 271 19.42 14.87 21.38
N ALA A 272 19.33 15.09 20.09
CA ALA A 272 19.48 16.43 19.51
C ALA A 272 18.44 17.42 20.10
N LEU A 273 17.18 16.99 20.23
CA LEU A 273 16.13 17.77 20.85
C LEU A 273 16.48 18.15 22.31
N ALA A 274 16.96 17.18 23.10
CA ALA A 274 17.33 17.41 24.51
C ALA A 274 18.48 18.42 24.62
N GLU A 275 19.47 18.35 23.74
CA GLU A 275 20.57 19.31 23.71
C GLU A 275 20.12 20.71 23.30
N VAL A 276 19.23 20.82 22.31
CA VAL A 276 18.64 22.10 21.88
C VAL A 276 17.88 22.77 23.04
N VAL A 277 17.07 21.98 23.78
CA VAL A 277 16.34 22.49 24.96
C VAL A 277 17.31 22.94 26.06
N THR A 278 18.34 22.13 26.31
CA THR A 278 19.35 22.48 27.34
C THR A 278 20.07 23.79 27.00
N HIS A 279 20.45 23.98 25.75
CA HIS A 279 21.09 25.19 25.28
C HIS A 279 20.13 26.39 25.34
N ALA A 280 18.87 26.25 24.93
CA ALA A 280 17.86 27.29 25.01
C ALA A 280 17.66 27.76 26.47
N ASN A 281 17.60 26.82 27.41
CA ASN A 281 17.51 27.16 28.85
C ASN A 281 18.77 27.90 29.37
N ALA A 282 19.96 27.51 28.94
CA ALA A 282 21.20 28.20 29.31
C ALA A 282 21.25 29.63 28.78
N LEU A 283 20.61 29.91 27.66
CA LEU A 283 20.45 31.25 27.09
C LEU A 283 19.30 32.05 27.75
N HIS A 284 18.54 31.46 28.66
CA HIS A 284 17.28 32.02 29.19
C HIS A 284 16.29 32.38 28.08
N ALA A 285 16.31 31.65 26.98
CA ALA A 285 15.43 31.86 25.84
C ALA A 285 13.98 31.46 26.19
N THR A 286 13.02 32.22 25.70
CA THR A 286 11.61 31.90 25.86
C THR A 286 11.15 31.02 24.69
N ILE A 287 10.94 29.72 24.95
CA ILE A 287 10.53 28.74 23.91
C ILE A 287 9.04 28.94 23.61
N GLY A 288 8.71 29.35 22.39
CA GLY A 288 7.35 29.47 21.89
C GLY A 288 6.84 28.20 21.27
N ALA A 289 7.69 27.49 20.49
CA ALA A 289 7.38 26.20 19.90
C ALA A 289 8.62 25.32 19.73
N LEU A 290 8.45 24.04 19.91
CA LEU A 290 9.48 23.03 19.72
C LEU A 290 8.84 21.83 19.04
N ASP A 291 9.48 21.32 17.98
CA ASP A 291 8.96 20.22 17.18
C ASP A 291 10.09 19.33 16.70
N MET A 292 9.78 18.05 16.52
CA MET A 292 10.71 17.06 16.01
C MET A 292 10.01 16.25 14.92
N HIS A 293 10.56 16.28 13.72
CA HIS A 293 10.09 15.47 12.60
C HIS A 293 11.09 14.34 12.32
N ARG A 294 10.60 13.13 12.32
CA ARG A 294 11.34 11.96 11.82
C ARG A 294 10.92 11.69 10.39
N PRO A 295 11.86 11.35 9.50
CA PRO A 295 11.52 11.01 8.13
C PRO A 295 10.45 9.92 8.06
N THR A 296 9.50 10.07 7.16
CA THR A 296 8.36 9.19 6.93
C THR A 296 8.41 8.60 5.53
N LEU A 297 7.56 7.61 5.24
CA LEU A 297 7.39 7.11 3.89
C LEU A 297 6.81 8.19 2.94
N GLU A 298 6.09 9.18 3.47
CA GLU A 298 5.60 10.32 2.69
C GLU A 298 6.76 11.21 2.22
N ASP A 299 7.70 11.53 3.11
CA ASP A 299 8.91 12.27 2.73
C ASP A 299 9.72 11.52 1.67
N ALA A 300 9.88 10.21 1.85
CA ALA A 300 10.54 9.36 0.87
C ALA A 300 9.81 9.34 -0.48
N PHE A 301 8.48 9.24 -0.47
CA PHE A 301 7.68 9.26 -1.69
C PHE A 301 7.81 10.58 -2.45
N ILE A 302 7.76 11.72 -1.75
CA ILE A 302 7.95 13.05 -2.34
C ILE A 302 9.36 13.16 -2.95
N ALA A 303 10.38 12.71 -2.23
CA ALA A 303 11.77 12.74 -2.73
C ALA A 303 11.96 11.85 -3.97
N ILE A 304 11.32 10.68 -4.04
CA ILE A 304 11.40 9.74 -5.17
C ILE A 304 10.67 10.28 -6.40
N THR A 305 9.47 10.85 -6.21
CA THR A 305 8.56 11.17 -7.33
C THR A 305 8.57 12.64 -7.71
N GLY A 306 9.00 13.53 -6.80
CA GLY A 306 8.84 14.98 -6.93
C GLY A 306 7.38 15.44 -6.79
N GLU A 307 6.47 14.60 -6.31
CA GLU A 307 5.03 14.85 -6.28
C GLU A 307 4.46 14.55 -4.90
N THR A 308 3.56 15.41 -4.39
CA THR A 308 2.79 15.13 -3.15
C THR A 308 1.60 14.20 -3.46
N ILE A 309 1.30 13.26 -2.55
CA ILE A 309 0.05 12.49 -2.62
C ILE A 309 -1.02 13.31 -1.91
N GLY A 310 -1.97 13.83 -2.63
CA GLY A 310 -3.07 14.59 -2.04
C GLY A 310 -3.70 15.62 -2.96
N ASP A 311 -3.05 16.04 -4.03
CA ASP A 311 -3.55 17.04 -4.96
C ASP A 311 -4.15 16.40 -6.22
N ALA A 312 -5.26 15.70 -6.06
CA ALA A 312 -6.19 15.44 -7.16
C ALA A 312 -7.61 15.63 -6.64
N GLN A 313 -8.16 16.78 -6.98
CA GLN A 313 -9.61 17.02 -6.97
C GLN A 313 -10.30 16.14 -8.00
#